data_832e8c1dffdc9a7dca9d2ba15609b447
#
_entry.id   832e8c1dffdc9a7dca9d2ba15609b447
#
_cell.length_a   1.000
_cell.length_b   1.000
_cell.length_c   1.000
_cell.angle_alpha   90.00
_cell.angle_beta   90.00
_cell.angle_gamma   90.00
#
_symmetry.space_group_name_H-M   'P 1'
#
loop_
_entity.id
_entity.type
_entity.pdbx_description
1 polymer ?
#
loop_
_entity_poly.entity_id
_entity_poly.type
_entity_poly.pdbx_seq_one_letter_code
_entity_poly.pdbx_strand_id
1 'polypeptide(L)'
;MSEYGVLPRDAAAMTYLDHAATTPMLPGAVVAMRAAMTCTGAASSRHSAGRAASRVVEESRSAIAAGLGARPSEVVFTGGGTAGANQAVKGIFWARRAADPRRTRVLVSATEHHAVTEAAEWLARHQGAELERVAVDTCGRVYPEVLRAALAAAPHRVALVSVMWANNEVGTVNPIRELAAVAHEFDVPLHTDAVQAAGVLPVDFARCGADALTLTGHKLGGPHGQGVLLLSRELACVPLLHGGGENVPAVAXXXXXXXXXXXXXXXXXXXXCSSRSGSTTRSARWPSRAARSAGCWPRSRMRWSTATGAAGASTAGRRACRASRTCPFPAARATASSS
;
A
#
# COMPACT_ATOMS: atom_id res chain seq x y z
N MET A 1 8.77 -39.79 -2.89
CA MET A 1 7.85 -38.66 -2.61
C MET A 1 8.62 -37.34 -2.69
N SER A 2 8.92 -36.88 -3.91
CA SER A 2 9.49 -35.56 -4.16
C SER A 2 9.08 -35.09 -5.55
N GLU A 3 7.81 -34.65 -5.67
CA GLU A 3 7.30 -34.13 -6.94
C GLU A 3 6.67 -32.74 -6.79
N TYR A 4 7.16 -31.94 -5.86
CA TYR A 4 6.90 -30.52 -5.93
C TYR A 4 8.18 -29.88 -6.48
N GLY A 5 8.09 -29.48 -7.74
CA GLY A 5 9.21 -28.93 -8.47
C GLY A 5 9.94 -27.85 -7.67
N VAL A 6 11.21 -28.13 -7.43
CA VAL A 6 12.12 -27.15 -6.86
C VAL A 6 12.19 -25.99 -7.89
N LEU A 7 11.96 -24.77 -7.43
CA LEU A 7 12.21 -23.59 -8.25
C LEU A 7 13.62 -23.71 -8.86
N PRO A 8 13.81 -23.33 -10.13
CA PRO A 8 15.10 -23.47 -10.79
C PRO A 8 16.23 -22.93 -9.92
N ARG A 9 17.28 -23.72 -9.75
CA ARG A 9 18.47 -23.33 -8.97
C ARG A 9 19.20 -22.14 -9.59
N ASP A 10 18.86 -21.78 -10.82
CA ASP A 10 19.48 -20.67 -11.56
C ASP A 10 18.98 -19.28 -11.10
N ALA A 11 17.98 -19.24 -10.22
CA ALA A 11 17.51 -17.98 -9.62
C ALA A 11 18.60 -17.27 -8.79
N ALA A 12 19.67 -17.98 -8.41
CA ALA A 12 20.76 -17.39 -7.63
C ALA A 12 21.63 -16.42 -8.45
N ALA A 13 21.59 -16.50 -9.78
CA ALA A 13 22.39 -15.65 -10.67
C ALA A 13 21.63 -14.42 -11.19
N MET A 14 20.31 -14.36 -10.96
CA MET A 14 19.46 -13.27 -11.48
C MET A 14 19.42 -12.11 -10.47
N THR A 15 19.74 -10.90 -10.93
CA THR A 15 19.55 -9.69 -10.13
C THR A 15 18.07 -9.27 -10.23
N TYR A 16 17.35 -9.44 -9.13
CA TYR A 16 15.94 -9.07 -9.06
C TYR A 16 15.79 -7.60 -8.66
N LEU A 17 15.16 -6.79 -9.52
CA LEU A 17 15.00 -5.35 -9.33
C LEU A 17 13.54 -4.88 -9.31
N ASP A 18 12.59 -5.80 -9.43
CA ASP A 18 11.16 -5.45 -9.52
C ASP A 18 10.48 -5.48 -8.14
N HIS A 19 11.08 -4.79 -7.17
CA HIS A 19 10.55 -4.74 -5.80
C HIS A 19 9.20 -4.00 -5.70
N ALA A 20 8.87 -3.17 -6.69
CA ALA A 20 7.55 -2.51 -6.76
C ALA A 20 6.42 -3.51 -7.04
N ALA A 21 6.71 -4.60 -7.74
CA ALA A 21 5.74 -5.67 -7.97
C ALA A 21 5.62 -6.58 -6.75
N THR A 22 6.75 -7.11 -6.27
CA THR A 22 6.82 -7.95 -5.05
C THR A 22 8.25 -7.96 -4.53
N THR A 23 8.45 -8.37 -3.29
CA THR A 23 9.78 -8.44 -2.65
C THR A 23 10.00 -9.85 -2.10
N PRO A 24 11.22 -10.41 -2.25
CA PRO A 24 11.52 -11.72 -1.67
C PRO A 24 11.17 -11.78 -0.19
N MET A 25 10.58 -12.90 0.22
CA MET A 25 10.15 -13.04 1.62
C MET A 25 11.37 -13.05 2.55
N LEU A 26 11.27 -12.27 3.63
CA LEU A 26 12.32 -12.20 4.65
C LEU A 26 12.47 -13.55 5.36
N PRO A 27 13.70 -14.01 5.66
CA PRO A 27 13.89 -15.28 6.36
C PRO A 27 13.09 -15.39 7.66
N GLY A 28 13.00 -14.31 8.44
CA GLY A 28 12.20 -14.28 9.67
C GLY A 28 10.71 -14.48 9.39
N ALA A 29 10.20 -13.94 8.29
CA ALA A 29 8.80 -14.13 7.89
C ALA A 29 8.53 -15.60 7.51
N VAL A 30 9.47 -16.24 6.80
CA VAL A 30 9.38 -17.67 6.45
C VAL A 30 9.33 -18.53 7.72
N VAL A 31 10.22 -18.27 8.69
CA VAL A 31 10.26 -19.01 9.97
C VAL A 31 8.94 -18.84 10.73
N ALA A 32 8.46 -17.60 10.87
CA ALA A 32 7.20 -17.31 11.58
C ALA A 32 6.01 -17.99 10.89
N MET A 33 5.97 -17.94 9.56
CA MET A 33 4.91 -18.59 8.78
C MET A 33 4.90 -20.10 9.00
N ARG A 34 6.07 -20.76 8.93
CA ARG A 34 6.20 -22.21 9.18
C ARG A 34 5.72 -22.57 10.59
N ALA A 35 6.12 -21.80 11.60
CA ALA A 35 5.67 -22.01 12.98
C ALA A 35 4.13 -21.89 13.08
N ALA A 36 3.55 -20.87 12.44
CA ALA A 36 2.10 -20.68 12.46
C ALA A 36 1.33 -21.81 11.74
N MET A 37 1.91 -22.39 10.68
CA MET A 37 1.27 -23.51 9.94
C MET A 37 1.16 -24.78 10.77
N THR A 38 1.98 -24.94 11.81
CA THR A 38 1.91 -26.10 12.70
C THR A 38 0.97 -25.90 13.90
N CYS A 39 0.46 -24.69 14.08
CA CYS A 39 -0.47 -24.38 15.19
C CYS A 39 -1.88 -24.91 14.89
N THR A 40 -2.44 -25.63 15.83
CA THR A 40 -3.82 -26.13 15.76
C THR A 40 -4.70 -25.30 16.69
N GLY A 41 -5.74 -24.70 16.17
CA GLY A 41 -6.70 -23.94 16.98
C GLY A 41 -7.32 -22.79 16.19
N ALA A 42 -8.62 -22.60 16.38
CA ALA A 42 -9.30 -21.40 15.86
C ALA A 42 -9.20 -20.29 16.91
N ALA A 43 -8.81 -19.08 16.50
CA ALA A 43 -8.62 -17.96 17.42
C ALA A 43 -9.90 -17.55 18.15
N SER A 44 -11.08 -17.93 17.65
CA SER A 44 -12.39 -17.71 18.28
C SER A 44 -12.73 -18.75 19.36
N SER A 45 -11.98 -19.85 19.44
CA SER A 45 -12.28 -20.95 20.39
C SER A 45 -11.76 -20.62 21.79
N ARG A 46 -12.55 -21.01 22.82
CA ARG A 46 -12.25 -20.70 24.22
C ARG A 46 -11.27 -21.66 24.90
N HIS A 47 -10.97 -22.81 24.28
CA HIS A 47 -10.02 -23.78 24.84
C HIS A 47 -8.56 -23.31 24.66
N SER A 48 -7.62 -24.03 25.26
CA SER A 48 -6.19 -23.65 25.31
C SER A 48 -5.59 -23.41 23.91
N ALA A 49 -5.85 -24.29 22.94
CA ALA A 49 -5.33 -24.15 21.58
C ALA A 49 -5.91 -22.90 20.88
N GLY A 50 -7.20 -22.61 21.10
CA GLY A 50 -7.82 -21.39 20.57
C GLY A 50 -7.20 -20.13 21.17
N ARG A 51 -6.99 -20.12 22.50
CA ARG A 51 -6.32 -18.98 23.17
C ARG A 51 -4.87 -18.79 22.68
N ALA A 52 -4.17 -19.88 22.40
CA ALA A 52 -2.81 -19.80 21.81
C ALA A 52 -2.85 -19.16 20.43
N ALA A 53 -3.77 -19.58 19.58
CA ALA A 53 -3.96 -19.00 18.24
C ALA A 53 -4.35 -17.51 18.32
N SER A 54 -5.28 -17.17 19.21
CA SER A 54 -5.71 -15.77 19.45
C SER A 54 -4.53 -14.89 19.88
N ARG A 55 -3.68 -15.41 20.78
CA ARG A 55 -2.49 -14.68 21.25
C ARG A 55 -1.58 -14.30 20.10
N VAL A 56 -1.28 -15.24 19.18
CA VAL A 56 -0.42 -14.97 18.02
C VAL A 56 -1.01 -13.85 17.15
N VAL A 57 -2.33 -13.88 16.93
CA VAL A 57 -3.02 -12.84 16.15
C VAL A 57 -2.89 -11.48 16.82
N GLU A 58 -3.14 -11.40 18.13
CA GLU A 58 -3.13 -10.13 18.86
C GLU A 58 -1.71 -9.57 19.08
N GLU A 59 -0.71 -10.43 19.26
CA GLU A 59 0.69 -10.02 19.28
C GLU A 59 1.11 -9.43 17.92
N SER A 60 0.70 -10.07 16.82
CA SER A 60 0.94 -9.59 15.46
C SER A 60 0.26 -8.25 15.21
N ARG A 61 -1.01 -8.13 15.64
CA ARG A 61 -1.79 -6.89 15.55
C ARG A 61 -1.09 -5.75 16.29
N SER A 62 -0.63 -6.02 17.50
CA SER A 62 0.07 -5.03 18.34
C SER A 62 1.40 -4.61 17.72
N ALA A 63 2.16 -5.56 17.16
CA ALA A 63 3.44 -5.27 16.52
C ALA A 63 3.25 -4.39 15.26
N ILE A 64 2.24 -4.69 14.44
CA ILE A 64 1.89 -3.90 13.25
C ILE A 64 1.49 -2.48 13.68
N ALA A 65 0.61 -2.38 14.67
CA ALA A 65 0.16 -1.10 15.19
C ALA A 65 1.34 -0.24 15.65
N ALA A 66 2.22 -0.82 16.47
CA ALA A 66 3.41 -0.12 16.98
C ALA A 66 4.34 0.33 15.83
N GLY A 67 4.53 -0.51 14.81
CA GLY A 67 5.40 -0.21 13.67
C GLY A 67 4.86 0.87 12.73
N LEU A 68 3.55 1.13 12.77
CA LEU A 68 2.88 2.08 11.87
C LEU A 68 2.26 3.28 12.61
N GLY A 69 2.56 3.46 13.89
CA GLY A 69 2.01 4.57 14.67
C GLY A 69 0.48 4.50 14.80
N ALA A 70 -0.06 3.28 14.89
CA ALA A 70 -1.50 3.03 15.01
C ALA A 70 -1.82 2.37 16.37
N ARG A 71 -3.08 2.24 16.68
CA ARG A 71 -3.55 1.45 17.83
C ARG A 71 -3.91 0.03 17.36
N PRO A 72 -3.76 -1.01 18.19
CA PRO A 72 -4.16 -2.37 17.79
C PRO A 72 -5.61 -2.46 17.29
N SER A 73 -6.52 -1.70 17.88
CA SER A 73 -7.94 -1.66 17.48
C SER A 73 -8.17 -1.05 16.09
N GLU A 74 -7.19 -0.36 15.53
CA GLU A 74 -7.25 0.24 14.20
C GLU A 74 -6.73 -0.70 13.11
N VAL A 75 -6.12 -1.82 13.49
CA VAL A 75 -5.53 -2.79 12.55
C VAL A 75 -6.58 -3.80 12.12
N VAL A 76 -6.88 -3.83 10.84
CA VAL A 76 -7.79 -4.81 10.22
C VAL A 76 -6.97 -5.67 9.26
N PHE A 77 -6.92 -6.97 9.49
CA PHE A 77 -6.24 -7.90 8.59
C PHE A 77 -7.08 -8.12 7.32
N THR A 78 -6.43 -8.13 6.16
CA THR A 78 -7.08 -8.32 4.86
C THR A 78 -6.34 -9.36 4.03
N GLY A 79 -6.97 -9.83 2.97
CA GLY A 79 -6.39 -10.79 2.02
C GLY A 79 -5.38 -10.17 1.05
N GLY A 80 -4.85 -9.00 1.37
CA GLY A 80 -3.89 -8.28 0.54
C GLY A 80 -4.29 -6.82 0.33
N GLY A 81 -3.46 -6.07 -0.38
CA GLY A 81 -3.72 -4.65 -0.66
C GLY A 81 -5.02 -4.42 -1.42
N THR A 82 -5.30 -5.24 -2.42
CA THR A 82 -6.55 -5.12 -3.21
C THR A 82 -7.79 -5.31 -2.32
N ALA A 83 -7.76 -6.29 -1.41
CA ALA A 83 -8.88 -6.51 -0.49
C ALA A 83 -9.02 -5.34 0.48
N GLY A 84 -7.89 -4.80 0.97
CA GLY A 84 -7.88 -3.62 1.85
C GLY A 84 -8.45 -2.38 1.15
N ALA A 85 -8.01 -2.12 -0.08
CA ALA A 85 -8.50 -0.99 -0.88
C ALA A 85 -10.00 -1.10 -1.16
N ASN A 86 -10.48 -2.29 -1.56
CA ASN A 86 -11.92 -2.52 -1.77
C ASN A 86 -12.70 -2.31 -0.48
N GLN A 87 -12.19 -2.83 0.65
CA GLN A 87 -12.83 -2.65 1.95
C GLN A 87 -12.92 -1.16 2.32
N ALA A 88 -11.82 -0.41 2.15
CA ALA A 88 -11.80 1.01 2.47
C ALA A 88 -12.79 1.78 1.57
N VAL A 89 -12.62 1.68 0.24
CA VAL A 89 -13.39 2.47 -0.71
C VAL A 89 -14.89 2.17 -0.61
N LYS A 90 -15.25 0.89 -0.66
CA LYS A 90 -16.68 0.47 -0.64
C LYS A 90 -17.28 0.63 0.75
N GLY A 91 -16.57 0.16 1.78
CA GLY A 91 -17.08 0.18 3.14
C GLY A 91 -17.31 1.60 3.68
N ILE A 92 -16.40 2.51 3.38
CA ILE A 92 -16.53 3.93 3.79
C ILE A 92 -17.70 4.57 3.01
N PHE A 93 -17.74 4.35 1.69
CA PHE A 93 -18.83 4.86 0.86
C PHE A 93 -20.20 4.43 1.41
N TRP A 94 -20.37 3.14 1.69
CA TRP A 94 -21.64 2.62 2.21
C TRP A 94 -22.01 3.23 3.57
N ALA A 95 -21.05 3.33 4.46
CA ALA A 95 -21.27 3.91 5.79
C ALA A 95 -21.65 5.39 5.70
N ARG A 96 -20.93 6.17 4.89
CA ARG A 96 -21.17 7.61 4.72
C ARG A 96 -22.51 7.85 4.03
N ARG A 97 -22.85 7.04 3.02
CA ARG A 97 -24.12 7.15 2.29
C ARG A 97 -25.32 6.71 3.14
N ALA A 98 -25.13 5.71 4.00
CA ALA A 98 -26.17 5.28 4.94
C ALA A 98 -26.49 6.38 5.98
N ALA A 99 -25.45 7.12 6.40
CA ALA A 99 -25.62 8.24 7.34
C ALA A 99 -26.24 9.48 6.66
N ASP A 100 -25.86 9.73 5.40
CA ASP A 100 -26.40 10.85 4.61
C ASP A 100 -26.51 10.41 3.13
N PRO A 101 -27.72 10.13 2.63
CA PRO A 101 -27.93 9.66 1.24
C PRO A 101 -27.42 10.60 0.15
N ARG A 102 -27.14 11.87 0.47
CA ARG A 102 -26.59 12.85 -0.47
C ARG A 102 -25.10 12.58 -0.77
N ARG A 103 -24.39 11.82 0.08
CA ARG A 103 -22.96 11.53 -0.07
C ARG A 103 -22.76 10.47 -1.16
N THR A 104 -22.78 10.94 -2.41
CA THR A 104 -22.67 10.10 -3.62
C THR A 104 -21.32 10.23 -4.34
N ARG A 105 -20.55 11.32 -4.09
CA ARG A 105 -19.29 11.56 -4.79
C ARG A 105 -18.15 10.82 -4.11
N VAL A 106 -17.32 10.17 -4.94
CA VAL A 106 -16.05 9.51 -4.53
C VAL A 106 -14.94 10.17 -5.34
N LEU A 107 -14.01 10.81 -4.65
CA LEU A 107 -12.87 11.48 -5.27
C LEU A 107 -11.64 10.56 -5.18
N VAL A 108 -11.00 10.25 -6.32
CA VAL A 108 -9.77 9.44 -6.36
C VAL A 108 -8.70 10.17 -7.15
N SER A 109 -7.45 10.03 -6.74
CA SER A 109 -6.34 10.59 -7.53
C SER A 109 -6.35 9.99 -8.94
N ALA A 110 -5.99 10.79 -9.95
CA ALA A 110 -5.91 10.31 -11.34
C ALA A 110 -4.83 9.23 -11.54
N THR A 111 -3.92 9.07 -10.58
CA THR A 111 -2.82 8.11 -10.64
C THR A 111 -2.96 6.97 -9.61
N GLU A 112 -4.18 6.67 -9.15
CA GLU A 112 -4.43 5.57 -8.22
C GLU A 112 -4.10 4.20 -8.82
N HIS A 113 -3.78 3.26 -7.94
CA HIS A 113 -3.67 1.85 -8.31
C HIS A 113 -5.05 1.30 -8.71
N HIS A 114 -5.06 0.32 -9.62
CA HIS A 114 -6.29 -0.34 -10.11
C HIS A 114 -7.19 -0.84 -8.97
N ALA A 115 -6.63 -1.32 -7.88
CA ALA A 115 -7.41 -1.79 -6.72
C ALA A 115 -8.36 -0.73 -6.17
N VAL A 116 -7.95 0.54 -6.20
CA VAL A 116 -8.75 1.69 -5.75
C VAL A 116 -9.68 2.16 -6.89
N THR A 117 -9.12 2.38 -8.07
CA THR A 117 -9.87 2.89 -9.23
C THR A 117 -11.04 1.98 -9.58
N GLU A 118 -10.78 0.66 -9.70
CA GLU A 118 -11.82 -0.31 -10.07
C GLU A 118 -12.87 -0.47 -8.97
N ALA A 119 -12.48 -0.36 -7.69
CA ALA A 119 -13.44 -0.36 -6.58
C ALA A 119 -14.39 0.85 -6.67
N ALA A 120 -13.85 2.03 -6.97
CA ALA A 120 -14.65 3.25 -7.14
C ALA A 120 -15.52 3.19 -8.41
N GLU A 121 -14.99 2.68 -9.51
CA GLU A 121 -15.75 2.47 -10.74
C GLU A 121 -16.89 1.46 -10.54
N TRP A 122 -16.66 0.42 -9.74
CA TRP A 122 -17.71 -0.53 -9.39
C TRP A 122 -18.85 0.16 -8.63
N LEU A 123 -18.51 1.03 -7.68
CA LEU A 123 -19.52 1.83 -6.96
C LEU A 123 -20.31 2.73 -7.93
N ALA A 124 -19.64 3.33 -8.90
CA ALA A 124 -20.29 4.18 -9.90
C ALA A 124 -21.27 3.37 -10.76
N ARG A 125 -20.83 2.21 -11.25
CA ARG A 125 -21.65 1.36 -12.13
C ARG A 125 -22.83 0.70 -11.41
N HIS A 126 -22.67 0.34 -10.14
CA HIS A 126 -23.63 -0.55 -9.47
C HIS A 126 -24.33 0.08 -8.26
N GLN A 127 -23.80 1.20 -7.74
CA GLN A 127 -24.31 1.79 -6.50
C GLN A 127 -24.65 3.27 -6.64
N GLY A 128 -24.60 3.80 -7.87
CA GLY A 128 -24.93 5.20 -8.12
C GLY A 128 -23.95 6.20 -7.52
N ALA A 129 -22.69 5.80 -7.35
CA ALA A 129 -21.65 6.73 -6.94
C ALA A 129 -21.24 7.62 -8.13
N GLU A 130 -20.83 8.84 -7.83
CA GLU A 130 -20.28 9.79 -8.80
C GLU A 130 -18.76 9.80 -8.63
N LEU A 131 -18.08 9.12 -9.54
CA LEU A 131 -16.61 9.03 -9.50
C LEU A 131 -15.99 10.27 -10.12
N GLU A 132 -15.15 10.94 -9.35
CA GLU A 132 -14.39 12.09 -9.83
C GLU A 132 -12.88 11.82 -9.66
N ARG A 133 -12.12 12.11 -10.71
CA ARG A 133 -10.66 12.00 -10.67
C ARG A 133 -10.04 13.34 -10.32
N VAL A 134 -9.37 13.39 -9.17
CA VAL A 134 -8.61 14.57 -8.73
C VAL A 134 -7.39 14.71 -9.64
N ALA A 135 -7.26 15.87 -10.27
CA ALA A 135 -6.17 16.13 -11.22
C ALA A 135 -4.80 16.09 -10.53
N VAL A 136 -3.82 15.65 -11.30
CA VAL A 136 -2.41 15.61 -10.88
C VAL A 136 -1.56 16.43 -11.85
N ASP A 137 -0.36 16.81 -11.40
CA ASP A 137 0.59 17.48 -12.27
C ASP A 137 1.29 16.49 -13.21
N THR A 138 2.24 16.97 -14.01
CA THR A 138 3.00 16.14 -14.96
C THR A 138 3.88 15.09 -14.29
N CYS A 139 4.07 15.18 -12.96
CA CYS A 139 4.79 14.20 -12.16
C CYS A 139 3.84 13.22 -11.45
N GLY A 140 2.52 13.39 -11.60
CA GLY A 140 1.52 12.55 -10.94
C GLY A 140 1.21 12.95 -9.50
N ARG A 141 1.50 14.21 -9.11
CA ARG A 141 1.27 14.69 -7.73
C ARG A 141 -0.08 15.39 -7.63
N VAL A 142 -0.81 15.11 -6.56
CA VAL A 142 -2.00 15.84 -6.15
C VAL A 142 -1.57 17.03 -5.28
N TYR A 143 -2.04 18.22 -5.60
CA TYR A 143 -1.80 19.40 -4.78
C TYR A 143 -2.98 19.69 -3.85
N PRO A 144 -2.73 20.13 -2.60
CA PRO A 144 -3.80 20.45 -1.65
C PRO A 144 -4.84 21.44 -2.19
N GLU A 145 -4.41 22.44 -2.93
CA GLU A 145 -5.32 23.44 -3.53
C GLU A 145 -6.23 22.84 -4.61
N VAL A 146 -5.74 21.84 -5.36
CA VAL A 146 -6.56 21.13 -6.37
C VAL A 146 -7.63 20.31 -5.66
N LEU A 147 -7.24 19.59 -4.60
CA LEU A 147 -8.19 18.81 -3.79
C LEU A 147 -9.22 19.74 -3.14
N ARG A 148 -8.77 20.87 -2.57
CA ARG A 148 -9.68 21.86 -1.94
C ARG A 148 -10.72 22.36 -2.93
N ALA A 149 -10.31 22.69 -4.16
CA ALA A 149 -11.23 23.17 -5.20
C ALA A 149 -12.27 22.08 -5.57
N ALA A 150 -11.84 20.83 -5.70
CA ALA A 150 -12.73 19.69 -6.00
C ALA A 150 -13.75 19.48 -4.87
N LEU A 151 -13.30 19.58 -3.61
CA LEU A 151 -14.17 19.41 -2.43
C LEU A 151 -15.17 20.58 -2.29
N ALA A 152 -14.70 21.81 -2.47
CA ALA A 152 -15.52 23.03 -2.30
C ALA A 152 -16.73 23.07 -3.24
N ALA A 153 -16.69 22.39 -4.38
CA ALA A 153 -17.77 22.36 -5.36
C ALA A 153 -19.08 21.81 -4.76
N ALA A 154 -19.03 20.76 -3.93
CA ALA A 154 -20.20 20.21 -3.24
C ALA A 154 -19.74 19.29 -2.09
N PRO A 155 -19.22 19.85 -1.00
CA PRO A 155 -18.59 19.05 0.06
C PRO A 155 -19.55 18.08 0.75
N HIS A 156 -20.81 18.48 0.93
CA HIS A 156 -21.85 17.64 1.54
C HIS A 156 -22.17 16.39 0.72
N ARG A 157 -21.76 16.34 -0.55
CA ARG A 157 -21.98 15.19 -1.43
C ARG A 157 -20.81 14.21 -1.43
N VAL A 158 -19.65 14.59 -0.88
CA VAL A 158 -18.47 13.73 -0.95
C VAL A 158 -18.49 12.69 0.17
N ALA A 159 -18.43 11.42 -0.21
CA ALA A 159 -18.36 10.29 0.71
C ALA A 159 -16.92 10.03 1.21
N LEU A 160 -15.96 10.09 0.28
CA LEU A 160 -14.54 9.89 0.63
C LEU A 160 -13.61 10.44 -0.45
N VAL A 161 -12.37 10.70 -0.05
CA VAL A 161 -11.24 10.98 -0.93
C VAL A 161 -10.26 9.80 -0.82
N SER A 162 -9.68 9.37 -1.94
CA SER A 162 -8.58 8.40 -1.93
C SER A 162 -7.40 8.96 -2.74
N VAL A 163 -6.22 9.03 -2.09
CA VAL A 163 -4.99 9.46 -2.75
C VAL A 163 -3.86 8.54 -2.30
N MET A 164 -3.24 7.83 -3.26
CA MET A 164 -2.11 6.94 -2.93
C MET A 164 -0.91 7.74 -2.41
N TRP A 165 -0.20 7.17 -1.43
CA TRP A 165 0.94 7.85 -0.79
C TRP A 165 2.15 7.94 -1.71
N ALA A 166 2.54 6.80 -2.31
CA ALA A 166 3.66 6.74 -3.25
C ALA A 166 3.24 5.94 -4.48
N ASN A 167 3.50 6.47 -5.65
CA ASN A 167 3.08 5.85 -6.90
C ASN A 167 4.04 4.73 -7.32
N ASN A 168 3.48 3.59 -7.73
CA ASN A 168 4.23 2.38 -8.09
C ASN A 168 4.96 2.47 -9.44
N GLU A 169 4.58 3.41 -10.31
CA GLU A 169 5.14 3.53 -11.66
C GLU A 169 6.12 4.70 -11.78
N VAL A 170 5.70 5.88 -11.33
CA VAL A 170 6.51 7.11 -11.49
C VAL A 170 7.27 7.49 -10.21
N GLY A 171 6.96 6.85 -9.07
CA GLY A 171 7.66 7.08 -7.82
C GLY A 171 7.28 8.37 -7.08
N THR A 172 6.27 9.09 -7.54
CA THR A 172 5.83 10.34 -6.93
C THR A 172 5.28 10.08 -5.54
N VAL A 173 5.68 10.92 -4.59
CA VAL A 173 5.20 10.87 -3.20
C VAL A 173 4.22 12.03 -2.98
N ASN A 174 2.99 11.71 -2.63
CA ASN A 174 1.94 12.69 -2.36
C ASN A 174 2.03 13.23 -0.93
N PRO A 175 1.67 14.50 -0.71
CA PRO A 175 1.69 15.11 0.63
C PRO A 175 0.44 14.74 1.43
N ILE A 176 0.39 13.48 1.90
CA ILE A 176 -0.83 12.89 2.50
C ILE A 176 -1.33 13.72 3.69
N ARG A 177 -0.41 14.20 4.54
CA ARG A 177 -0.79 14.98 5.73
C ARG A 177 -1.54 16.26 5.36
N GLU A 178 -1.03 16.96 4.34
CA GLU A 178 -1.64 18.21 3.88
C GLU A 178 -2.99 17.93 3.17
N LEU A 179 -3.05 16.84 2.42
CA LEU A 179 -4.29 16.42 1.75
C LEU A 179 -5.35 15.97 2.76
N ALA A 180 -4.95 15.27 3.82
CA ALA A 180 -5.86 14.88 4.90
C ALA A 180 -6.41 16.11 5.62
N ALA A 181 -5.53 17.08 5.93
CA ALA A 181 -5.97 18.32 6.56
C ALA A 181 -7.03 19.04 5.69
N VAL A 182 -6.80 19.09 4.38
CA VAL A 182 -7.77 19.68 3.44
C VAL A 182 -9.09 18.90 3.44
N ALA A 183 -9.04 17.57 3.40
CA ALA A 183 -10.26 16.75 3.40
C ALA A 183 -11.08 16.98 4.67
N HIS A 184 -10.40 17.08 5.81
CA HIS A 184 -11.05 17.31 7.10
C HIS A 184 -11.66 18.71 7.24
N GLU A 185 -11.16 19.74 6.52
CA GLU A 185 -11.84 21.05 6.45
C GLU A 185 -13.29 20.92 5.97
N PHE A 186 -13.60 19.86 5.22
CA PHE A 186 -14.92 19.63 4.61
C PHE A 186 -15.68 18.44 5.23
N ASP A 187 -15.24 17.89 6.35
CA ASP A 187 -15.82 16.69 6.98
C ASP A 187 -15.80 15.49 6.02
N VAL A 188 -14.73 15.30 5.27
CA VAL A 188 -14.57 14.19 4.33
C VAL A 188 -13.40 13.32 4.75
N PRO A 189 -13.59 11.99 4.91
CA PRO A 189 -12.49 11.11 5.26
C PRO A 189 -11.53 10.91 4.09
N LEU A 190 -10.24 10.75 4.42
CA LEU A 190 -9.20 10.46 3.44
C LEU A 190 -8.66 9.05 3.63
N HIS A 191 -8.74 8.24 2.57
CA HIS A 191 -8.05 6.95 2.44
C HIS A 191 -6.74 7.17 1.69
N THR A 192 -5.69 6.46 2.10
CA THR A 192 -4.43 6.43 1.35
C THR A 192 -3.97 4.99 1.10
N ASP A 193 -3.62 4.70 -0.15
CA ASP A 193 -2.92 3.46 -0.49
C ASP A 193 -1.43 3.67 -0.21
N ALA A 194 -0.94 3.06 0.88
CA ALA A 194 0.46 3.15 1.30
C ALA A 194 1.27 1.89 0.95
N VAL A 195 0.77 1.07 0.03
CA VAL A 195 1.39 -0.19 -0.39
C VAL A 195 2.83 0.02 -0.88
N GLN A 196 3.13 1.13 -1.55
CA GLN A 196 4.48 1.44 -2.02
C GLN A 196 5.26 2.33 -1.05
N ALA A 197 4.59 2.95 -0.08
CA ALA A 197 5.22 3.85 0.88
C ALA A 197 5.79 3.09 2.08
N ALA A 198 5.02 2.13 2.60
CA ALA A 198 5.41 1.38 3.80
C ALA A 198 6.71 0.60 3.57
N GLY A 199 7.60 0.65 4.55
CA GLY A 199 8.90 -0.01 4.47
C GLY A 199 9.96 0.77 3.67
N VAL A 200 9.55 1.81 2.92
CA VAL A 200 10.44 2.65 2.12
C VAL A 200 10.46 4.08 2.67
N LEU A 201 9.31 4.57 3.07
CA LEU A 201 9.14 5.89 3.68
C LEU A 201 8.74 5.71 5.15
N PRO A 202 8.97 6.72 6.00
CA PRO A 202 8.47 6.68 7.37
C PRO A 202 6.94 6.88 7.37
N VAL A 203 6.22 5.76 7.43
CA VAL A 203 4.75 5.77 7.51
C VAL A 203 4.35 5.74 8.98
N ASP A 204 3.58 6.74 9.39
CA ASP A 204 3.03 6.86 10.75
C ASP A 204 1.56 7.28 10.59
N PHE A 205 0.66 6.37 10.95
CA PHE A 205 -0.78 6.53 10.73
C PHE A 205 -1.36 7.69 11.55
N ALA A 206 -1.00 7.78 12.82
CA ALA A 206 -1.49 8.88 13.67
C ALA A 206 -1.02 10.25 13.18
N ARG A 207 0.18 10.32 12.61
CA ARG A 207 0.78 11.59 12.20
C ARG A 207 0.42 11.99 10.77
N CYS A 208 0.09 11.04 9.90
CA CYS A 208 -0.25 11.36 8.51
C CYS A 208 -1.65 11.95 8.35
N GLY A 209 -2.52 11.73 9.34
CA GLY A 209 -3.87 12.27 9.34
C GLY A 209 -4.87 11.53 8.45
N ALA A 210 -4.46 10.48 7.75
CA ALA A 210 -5.39 9.69 6.95
C ALA A 210 -6.35 8.92 7.89
N ASP A 211 -7.59 8.77 7.47
CA ASP A 211 -8.62 8.03 8.22
C ASP A 211 -8.57 6.54 7.93
N ALA A 212 -8.04 6.18 6.75
CA ALA A 212 -7.86 4.79 6.34
C ALA A 212 -6.55 4.67 5.56
N LEU A 213 -5.82 3.54 5.75
CA LEU A 213 -4.54 3.33 5.10
C LEU A 213 -4.38 1.85 4.75
N THR A 214 -4.11 1.56 3.48
CA THR A 214 -3.98 0.18 2.97
C THR A 214 -2.53 -0.22 2.78
N LEU A 215 -2.21 -1.47 3.16
CA LEU A 215 -0.88 -2.08 3.05
C LEU A 215 -0.98 -3.50 2.50
N THR A 216 0.13 -4.00 1.96
CA THR A 216 0.25 -5.42 1.56
C THR A 216 1.54 -6.03 2.08
N GLY A 217 1.48 -7.30 2.47
CA GLY A 217 2.62 -8.00 3.06
C GLY A 217 3.74 -8.30 2.07
N HIS A 218 3.40 -8.76 0.85
CA HIS A 218 4.39 -9.25 -0.11
C HIS A 218 5.34 -8.18 -0.66
N LYS A 219 5.01 -6.89 -0.48
CA LYS A 219 5.92 -5.79 -0.84
C LYS A 219 6.80 -5.36 0.33
N LEU A 220 6.52 -5.90 1.53
CA LEU A 220 7.28 -5.66 2.76
C LEU A 220 8.17 -6.86 3.15
N GLY A 221 8.29 -7.85 2.26
CA GLY A 221 9.01 -9.09 2.56
C GLY A 221 8.18 -10.08 3.37
N GLY A 222 6.87 -9.94 3.34
CA GLY A 222 5.93 -10.90 3.91
C GLY A 222 5.34 -11.82 2.84
N PRO A 223 4.42 -12.71 3.20
CA PRO A 223 3.79 -13.61 2.25
C PRO A 223 2.75 -12.90 1.38
N HIS A 224 2.48 -13.50 0.22
CA HIS A 224 1.34 -13.13 -0.62
C HIS A 224 0.02 -13.44 0.09
N GLY A 225 -1.05 -12.78 -0.32
CA GLY A 225 -2.37 -13.02 0.25
C GLY A 225 -2.56 -12.43 1.64
N GLN A 226 -1.67 -11.53 2.06
CA GLN A 226 -1.77 -10.87 3.36
C GLN A 226 -1.68 -9.36 3.18
N GLY A 227 -2.55 -8.65 3.88
CA GLY A 227 -2.55 -7.19 3.90
C GLY A 227 -3.12 -6.66 5.19
N VAL A 228 -3.06 -5.35 5.31
CA VAL A 228 -3.60 -4.62 6.46
C VAL A 228 -4.33 -3.39 5.94
N LEU A 229 -5.48 -3.14 6.53
CA LEU A 229 -6.17 -1.87 6.44
C LEU A 229 -6.13 -1.25 7.84
N LEU A 230 -5.54 -0.08 7.97
CA LEU A 230 -5.68 0.72 9.18
C LEU A 230 -6.93 1.57 9.02
N LEU A 231 -7.77 1.57 10.04
CA LEU A 231 -9.01 2.37 10.08
C LEU A 231 -9.04 3.18 11.37
N SER A 232 -9.18 4.47 11.26
CA SER A 232 -9.44 5.33 12.42
C SER A 232 -10.67 4.83 13.17
N ARG A 233 -10.62 4.85 14.50
CA ARG A 233 -11.72 4.38 15.35
C ARG A 233 -13.01 5.18 15.14
N GLU A 234 -12.87 6.40 14.69
CA GLU A 234 -14.01 7.31 14.45
C GLU A 234 -14.62 7.14 13.06
N LEU A 235 -13.94 6.41 12.18
CA LEU A 235 -14.40 6.20 10.81
C LEU A 235 -15.29 4.95 10.71
N ALA A 236 -16.56 5.17 10.39
CA ALA A 236 -17.48 4.06 10.11
C ALA A 236 -17.12 3.43 8.76
N CYS A 237 -17.10 2.10 8.73
CA CYS A 237 -16.77 1.34 7.52
C CYS A 237 -17.57 0.03 7.53
N VAL A 238 -18.45 -0.13 6.55
CA VAL A 238 -19.29 -1.34 6.43
C VAL A 238 -18.41 -2.49 5.94
N PRO A 239 -18.42 -3.67 6.60
CA PRO A 239 -17.59 -4.77 6.16
C PRO A 239 -18.08 -5.37 4.83
N LEU A 240 -17.12 -5.76 3.96
CA LEU A 240 -17.39 -6.50 2.72
C LEU A 240 -17.73 -7.96 2.99
N LEU A 241 -17.14 -8.54 4.02
CA LEU A 241 -17.30 -9.94 4.38
C LEU A 241 -18.00 -10.03 5.73
N HIS A 242 -18.99 -10.90 5.83
CA HIS A 242 -19.79 -11.09 7.04
C HIS A 242 -19.60 -12.51 7.58
N GLY A 243 -19.64 -12.67 8.88
CA GLY A 243 -19.46 -13.96 9.57
C GLY A 243 -18.02 -14.19 10.01
N GLY A 244 -17.74 -15.37 10.50
CA GLY A 244 -16.38 -15.85 10.77
C GLY A 244 -15.79 -15.52 12.14
N GLY A 245 -16.50 -14.87 13.04
CA GLY A 245 -15.96 -14.64 14.39
C GLY A 245 -16.77 -13.69 15.25
N GLU A 246 -17.04 -14.11 16.46
CA GLU A 246 -17.89 -13.36 17.40
C GLU A 246 -17.19 -12.18 18.08
N ASN A 247 -15.86 -12.08 18.01
CA ASN A 247 -15.08 -11.11 18.79
C ASN A 247 -13.97 -10.41 18.00
N VAL A 248 -14.11 -10.33 16.68
CA VAL A 248 -13.15 -9.58 15.85
C VAL A 248 -13.91 -8.41 15.21
N PRO A 249 -13.33 -7.21 15.17
CA PRO A 249 -13.98 -6.12 14.40
C PRO A 249 -14.43 -6.66 13.06
N ALA A 250 -15.64 -6.36 12.65
CA ALA A 250 -16.44 -7.00 11.61
C ALA A 250 -15.78 -7.17 10.22
N VAL A 251 -14.50 -6.81 10.08
CA VAL A 251 -13.78 -6.80 8.80
C VAL A 251 -12.76 -7.95 8.67
N ALA A 252 -12.41 -8.59 9.76
CA ALA A 252 -11.24 -9.48 9.80
C ALA A 252 -11.48 -10.98 9.70
N UNK A 253 -12.57 -11.38 9.42
CA UNK A 253 -12.96 -12.74 9.54
C UNK A 253 -12.32 -13.80 8.63
N UNK A 254 -11.91 -13.80 7.68
CA UNK A 254 -11.43 -14.83 6.85
C UNK A 254 -9.96 -15.12 6.98
N UNK A 255 -9.40 -14.26 7.43
CA UNK A 255 -7.97 -14.33 7.48
C UNK A 255 -7.45 -14.77 8.84
N UNK A 256 -8.26 -15.15 9.65
CA UNK A 256 -7.81 -15.52 10.96
C UNK A 256 -6.73 -16.58 10.99
N UNK A 257 -6.75 -17.47 10.30
CA UNK A 257 -5.76 -18.49 10.27
C UNK A 257 -4.54 -18.12 9.47
N UNK A 258 -4.74 -17.41 8.60
CA UNK A 258 -3.67 -16.95 7.81
C UNK A 258 -3.03 -15.71 8.35
N UNK A 259 -3.77 -15.16 9.08
CA UNK A 259 -3.31 -13.94 9.69
C UNK A 259 -2.21 -14.10 10.71
N UNK A 260 -2.25 -15.05 11.25
CA UNK A 260 -1.22 -15.32 12.19
C UNK A 260 0.13 -15.45 11.54
N UNK A 261 0.13 -15.87 10.54
CA UNK A 261 1.32 -16.00 9.82
C UNK A 261 1.74 -14.74 9.11
N UNK A 262 0.80 -14.06 8.90
CA UNK A 262 1.07 -12.82 8.28
C UNK A 262 1.55 -11.76 9.24
N UNK A 263 1.03 -11.90 10.15
CA UNK A 263 1.36 -10.96 11.16
C UNK A 263 2.80 -11.01 11.61
N UNK A 264 3.22 -12.06 11.65
CA UNK A 264 4.58 -12.17 11.99
C UNK A 264 5.48 -11.62 10.93
N UNK A 265 5.03 -11.68 9.95
CA UNK A 265 5.72 -11.12 8.87
C UNK A 265 5.68 -9.63 8.82
N UNK A 266 4.63 -9.24 9.16
CA UNK A 266 4.49 -7.83 9.23
C UNK A 266 5.23 -7.26 10.42
N UNK A 267 5.17 -7.91 11.25
CA UNK A 267 5.93 -7.52 12.38
C UNK A 267 7.40 -7.53 12.12
N UNK A 268 7.71 -8.35 11.44
CA UNK A 268 9.05 -8.34 11.04
C UNK A 268 9.38 -7.24 10.07
N UNK A 269 8.49 -7.01 9.47
CA UNK A 269 8.65 -5.90 8.62
C UNK A 269 8.70 -4.58 9.36
N UNK A 270 7.94 -4.56 10.18
CA UNK A 270 7.97 -3.38 10.98
C UNK A 270 9.18 -3.29 11.88
N UNK A 271 9.43 -4.25 12.19
CA UNK A 271 10.62 -4.28 12.92
C UNK A 271 11.86 -4.09 12.08
N UNK A 272 11.70 -4.40 11.20
CA UNK A 272 12.75 -4.20 10.29
C UNK A 272 12.91 -2.75 9.88
N CYS A 273 11.92 -1.99 9.83
CA CYS A 273 11.91 -0.56 9.56
C CYS A 273 12.47 0.24 10.76
N SER A 274 12.08 -0.10 11.94
CA SER A 274 12.57 0.56 13.16
C SER A 274 14.05 0.26 13.48
N SER A 275 14.52 -0.91 13.19
CA SER A 275 15.92 -1.27 13.45
C SER A 275 16.90 -0.63 12.44
N ARG A 276 16.45 -0.26 11.28
CA ARG A 276 17.29 0.46 10.30
C ARG A 276 17.53 1.93 10.70
N SER A 277 16.76 2.48 11.60
CA SER A 277 17.00 3.83 12.14
C SER A 277 18.08 3.87 13.22
N GLY A 278 18.54 2.72 13.70
CA GLY A 278 19.51 2.61 14.80
C GLY A 278 20.92 2.08 14.44
N SER A 279 21.18 1.63 13.22
CA SER A 279 22.52 1.16 12.87
C SER A 279 23.24 2.15 11.95
N THR A 280 24.34 2.67 12.44
CA THR A 280 25.31 3.48 11.71
C THR A 280 25.89 2.70 10.53
N THR A 281 25.29 2.79 9.36
CA THR A 281 25.97 2.49 8.12
C THR A 281 25.54 3.44 7.03
N ARG A 282 26.47 4.28 6.65
CA ARG A 282 26.53 5.16 5.47
C ARG A 282 25.18 5.78 5.06
N SER A 283 25.00 6.99 5.51
CA SER A 283 23.94 7.88 5.04
C SER A 283 23.92 7.95 3.52
N ALA A 284 22.90 7.40 2.89
CA ALA A 284 22.49 7.91 1.61
C ALA A 284 22.10 9.37 1.88
N ARG A 285 22.90 10.30 1.41
CA ARG A 285 22.58 11.74 1.52
C ARG A 285 21.31 11.98 0.71
N TRP A 286 20.22 12.16 1.41
CA TRP A 286 18.99 12.68 0.82
C TRP A 286 19.26 14.09 0.25
N PRO A 287 18.70 14.40 -0.90
CA PRO A 287 18.85 15.73 -1.48
C PRO A 287 18.41 16.82 -0.49
N SER A 288 19.07 17.96 -0.57
CA SER A 288 18.84 19.12 0.28
C SER A 288 17.37 19.58 0.27
N ARG A 289 17.01 20.40 1.23
CA ARG A 289 15.66 20.91 1.43
C ARG A 289 15.03 21.49 0.16
N ALA A 290 15.85 22.08 -0.71
CA ALA A 290 15.42 22.64 -2.01
C ALA A 290 14.96 21.57 -3.01
N ALA A 291 15.59 20.38 -2.99
CA ALA A 291 15.19 19.27 -3.88
C ALA A 291 13.91 18.57 -3.41
N ARG A 292 13.55 18.72 -2.13
CA ARG A 292 12.32 18.13 -1.57
C ARG A 292 11.05 18.87 -1.99
N SER A 293 11.16 20.11 -2.40
CA SER A 293 9.99 20.89 -2.85
C SER A 293 9.53 20.55 -4.27
N ALA A 294 10.39 19.92 -5.07
CA ALA A 294 10.07 19.59 -6.45
C ALA A 294 9.33 18.24 -6.64
N GLY A 295 9.36 17.36 -5.65
CA GLY A 295 8.56 16.12 -5.61
C GLY A 295 8.77 15.10 -6.72
N CYS A 296 9.55 15.44 -7.73
CA CYS A 296 9.89 14.56 -8.85
C CYS A 296 11.30 14.02 -8.69
N TRP A 297 11.47 12.73 -8.78
CA TRP A 297 12.79 12.10 -8.84
C TRP A 297 13.41 12.42 -10.21
N PRO A 298 14.65 12.92 -10.27
CA PRO A 298 15.32 13.08 -11.56
C PRO A 298 15.56 11.69 -12.18
N ARG A 299 15.16 11.54 -13.43
CA ARG A 299 15.25 10.30 -14.21
C ARG A 299 16.69 9.84 -14.51
N SER A 300 17.70 10.40 -13.86
CA SER A 300 19.08 10.05 -14.18
C SER A 300 19.90 9.75 -12.93
N ARG A 301 20.46 8.58 -12.94
CA ARG A 301 21.58 8.09 -12.13
C ARG A 301 21.23 7.54 -10.74
N MET A 302 20.70 6.32 -10.71
CA MET A 302 21.04 5.42 -9.62
C MET A 302 22.37 4.74 -9.98
N ARG A 303 23.47 5.23 -9.43
CA ARG A 303 24.73 4.48 -9.42
C ARG A 303 24.74 3.62 -8.16
N TRP A 304 24.55 2.34 -8.35
CA TRP A 304 24.80 1.38 -7.29
C TRP A 304 26.29 1.03 -7.33
N SER A 305 27.06 1.46 -6.35
CA SER A 305 28.42 0.97 -6.19
C SER A 305 28.37 -0.26 -5.28
N THR A 306 28.49 -1.42 -5.87
CA THR A 306 28.79 -2.63 -5.11
C THR A 306 30.30 -2.62 -4.83
N ALA A 307 30.68 -2.36 -3.60
CA ALA A 307 32.04 -2.52 -3.16
C ALA A 307 32.27 -4.00 -2.80
N THR A 308 32.64 -4.79 -3.80
CA THR A 308 33.32 -6.05 -3.55
C THR A 308 34.81 -5.81 -3.78
N GLY A 309 35.57 -5.88 -2.72
CA GLY A 309 37.03 -5.77 -2.84
C GLY A 309 37.64 -7.03 -3.47
N ALA A 310 38.32 -6.83 -4.56
CA ALA A 310 39.40 -7.73 -5.02
C ALA A 310 40.26 -6.98 -6.02
N ALA A 311 41.56 -6.99 -5.77
CA ALA A 311 42.55 -6.33 -6.61
C ALA A 311 42.80 -7.11 -7.90
N GLY A 312 43.11 -6.39 -8.96
CA GLY A 312 43.58 -7.01 -10.19
C GLY A 312 43.53 -6.07 -11.40
N ALA A 313 44.65 -5.62 -11.85
CA ALA A 313 44.84 -4.71 -12.97
C ALA A 313 44.58 -5.36 -14.33
N SER A 314 44.08 -4.63 -15.28
CA SER A 314 44.56 -4.60 -16.67
C SER A 314 43.80 -3.62 -17.55
N THR A 315 44.58 -3.02 -18.42
CA THR A 315 44.33 -1.97 -19.40
C THR A 315 43.45 -2.38 -20.59
N ALA A 316 42.83 -1.37 -21.20
CA ALA A 316 42.54 -1.18 -22.64
C ALA A 316 41.08 -1.15 -23.07
N GLY A 317 40.75 -0.15 -23.86
CA GLY A 317 39.71 -0.19 -24.89
C GLY A 317 38.55 0.79 -24.78
N ARG A 318 38.79 2.07 -25.13
CA ARG A 318 37.71 3.02 -25.41
C ARG A 318 37.14 2.76 -26.80
N ARG A 319 35.86 2.46 -26.89
CA ARG A 319 35.10 2.63 -28.13
C ARG A 319 33.84 3.43 -27.84
N ALA A 320 33.74 4.54 -28.54
CA ALA A 320 32.59 5.43 -28.48
C ALA A 320 31.42 4.86 -29.30
N CYS A 321 30.25 4.79 -28.70
CA CYS A 321 29.03 4.48 -29.43
C CYS A 321 28.26 5.78 -29.71
N ARG A 322 28.09 6.11 -31.00
CA ARG A 322 27.31 7.23 -31.47
C ARG A 322 25.81 6.90 -31.36
N ALA A 323 25.07 7.78 -30.74
CA ALA A 323 23.60 7.69 -30.68
C ALA A 323 22.99 8.21 -31.97
N SER A 324 22.21 7.39 -32.68
CA SER A 324 21.35 7.82 -33.77
C SER A 324 19.95 8.12 -33.23
N ARG A 325 19.49 9.33 -33.49
CA ARG A 325 18.11 9.75 -33.21
C ARG A 325 17.25 9.23 -34.38
N THR A 326 16.13 8.60 -34.07
CA THR A 326 14.82 8.75 -34.76
C THR A 326 13.88 7.62 -34.35
N CYS A 327 12.77 7.97 -33.75
CA CYS A 327 11.60 7.10 -33.67
C CYS A 327 10.36 7.94 -34.03
N PRO A 328 9.67 7.65 -35.14
CA PRO A 328 8.38 8.27 -35.39
C PRO A 328 7.24 7.35 -34.91
N PHE A 329 6.31 7.89 -34.15
CA PHE A 329 5.04 7.23 -33.85
C PHE A 329 4.02 7.54 -34.98
N PRO A 330 3.29 6.56 -35.49
CA PRO A 330 2.19 6.85 -36.41
C PRO A 330 0.91 7.25 -35.63
N ALA A 331 0.24 8.26 -36.16
CA ALA A 331 -1.05 8.72 -35.65
C ALA A 331 -2.17 7.75 -36.05
N ALA A 332 -3.00 7.38 -35.07
CA ALA A 332 -4.19 6.58 -35.31
C ALA A 332 -5.31 7.45 -35.92
N ARG A 333 -5.80 7.10 -37.06
CA ARG A 333 -6.98 7.72 -37.68
C ARG A 333 -8.23 7.03 -37.15
N ALA A 334 -9.14 7.83 -36.62
CA ALA A 334 -10.48 7.40 -36.29
C ALA A 334 -11.35 7.41 -37.55
N THR A 335 -11.89 6.26 -37.90
CA THR A 335 -12.95 6.18 -38.92
C THR A 335 -14.29 6.07 -38.22
N ALA A 336 -15.13 7.06 -38.43
CA ALA A 336 -16.53 6.99 -38.09
C ALA A 336 -17.28 6.24 -39.18
N SER A 337 -18.04 5.21 -38.84
CA SER A 337 -19.00 4.60 -39.75
C SER A 337 -20.39 4.77 -39.15
N SER A 338 -21.22 5.46 -39.92
CA SER A 338 -22.64 5.61 -39.71
C SER A 338 -23.40 4.39 -40.23
N SER A 339 -24.26 3.80 -39.46
CA SER A 339 -25.50 3.12 -39.81
C SER A 339 -26.30 2.86 -38.56
#